data_6c9f8eb4b91449b99f36f48300e37984
#
_entry.id   6c9f8eb4b91449b99f36f48300e37984
#
_cell.length_a   1.000
_cell.length_b   1.000
_cell.length_c   1.000
_cell.angle_alpha   90.00
_cell.angle_beta   90.00
_cell.angle_gamma   90.00
#
_symmetry.space_group_name_H-M   'P 1'
#
loop_
_entity.id
_entity.type
_entity.pdbx_description
1 polymer ?
#
loop_
_entity_poly.entity_id
_entity_poly.type
_entity_poly.pdbx_seq_one_letter_code
_entity_poly.pdbx_strand_id
1 'polypeptide(L)'
;MSASLTGVFNITPTPFHDDGRIDADSVRRLTDFTRAAGVNGMTILGVLGEADKLTERERDEVMALTIEAAGPDFPICVGTTHAGTDGCIALSRRAQEMGAAAVMVAAPKLARPNDSALMRHYLAVAEAIDIPVVVQDFPPAVGGITMSVELIAGLGAATPRLAYLKLEDEPSPMKVSQVRAANPDITIFGGLGGMMFLEELRHGAAGTMTGFAFPEILVAIYRAWLSGDRDGAATIFYRYCPLIRFENQPRINLALRKHIYHRRGVIATPRARAPFAAVDDGTLADLDDLLTRLDLQPGSDA
;
A
#
# COMPACT_ATOMS: atom_id res chain seq x y z
N MET A 1 -13.17 11.26 -17.26
CA MET A 1 -11.80 11.55 -16.76
C MET A 1 -11.63 10.73 -15.49
N SER A 2 -10.66 9.81 -15.43
CA SER A 2 -10.33 9.07 -14.21
C SER A 2 -9.93 10.09 -13.14
N ALA A 3 -10.48 9.96 -11.92
CA ALA A 3 -10.07 10.81 -10.80
C ALA A 3 -8.57 10.62 -10.54
N SER A 4 -7.86 11.72 -10.31
CA SER A 4 -6.44 11.67 -9.96
C SER A 4 -6.28 10.92 -8.63
N LEU A 5 -5.41 9.92 -8.59
CA LEU A 5 -5.11 9.18 -7.37
C LEU A 5 -4.22 10.06 -6.46
N THR A 6 -4.72 10.42 -5.29
CA THR A 6 -3.98 11.21 -4.27
C THR A 6 -4.47 10.83 -2.88
N GLY A 7 -3.74 11.21 -1.85
CA GLY A 7 -4.15 11.03 -0.47
C GLY A 7 -3.72 9.71 0.14
N VAL A 8 -4.53 9.16 1.02
CA VAL A 8 -4.22 7.93 1.76
C VAL A 8 -4.82 6.73 1.06
N PHE A 9 -3.99 5.81 0.60
CA PHE A 9 -4.37 4.50 0.09
C PHE A 9 -3.95 3.43 1.09
N ASN A 10 -4.90 2.79 1.76
CA ASN A 10 -4.59 1.75 2.73
C ASN A 10 -4.28 0.42 2.01
N ILE A 11 -3.10 -0.15 2.27
CA ILE A 11 -2.75 -1.49 1.77
C ILE A 11 -3.22 -2.52 2.78
N THR A 12 -4.15 -3.37 2.39
CA THR A 12 -4.81 -4.32 3.29
C THR A 12 -4.29 -5.74 3.13
N PRO A 13 -4.26 -6.51 4.24
CA PRO A 13 -3.97 -7.94 4.19
C PRO A 13 -5.15 -8.71 3.58
N THR A 14 -4.90 -9.92 3.08
CA THR A 14 -5.95 -10.87 2.70
C THR A 14 -6.39 -11.65 3.95
N PRO A 15 -7.67 -11.56 4.37
CA PRO A 15 -8.19 -12.35 5.48
C PRO A 15 -8.37 -13.83 5.13
N PHE A 16 -8.06 -14.70 6.08
CA PHE A 16 -8.23 -16.14 5.94
C PHE A 16 -8.99 -16.73 7.11
N HIS A 17 -9.74 -17.80 6.87
CA HIS A 17 -10.22 -18.70 7.90
C HIS A 17 -9.09 -19.53 8.52
N ASP A 18 -9.32 -20.19 9.64
CA ASP A 18 -8.32 -21.04 10.32
C ASP A 18 -7.87 -22.22 9.46
N ASP A 19 -8.67 -22.68 8.51
CA ASP A 19 -8.31 -23.71 7.55
C ASP A 19 -7.48 -23.19 6.35
N GLY A 20 -7.27 -21.86 6.27
CA GLY A 20 -6.48 -21.19 5.23
C GLY A 20 -7.25 -20.80 3.97
N ARG A 21 -8.55 -21.05 3.90
CA ARG A 21 -9.39 -20.49 2.82
C ARG A 21 -9.57 -18.99 2.99
N ILE A 22 -9.84 -18.27 1.91
CA ILE A 22 -10.19 -16.85 1.95
C ILE A 22 -11.47 -16.66 2.77
N ASP A 23 -11.45 -15.73 3.71
CA ASP A 23 -12.61 -15.32 4.49
C ASP A 23 -13.32 -14.16 3.78
N ALA A 24 -14.28 -14.50 2.94
CA ALA A 24 -15.03 -13.55 2.13
C ALA A 24 -15.75 -12.47 2.98
N ASP A 25 -16.31 -12.84 4.11
CA ASP A 25 -17.00 -11.90 4.99
C ASP A 25 -16.03 -10.91 5.64
N SER A 26 -14.85 -11.38 6.05
CA SER A 26 -13.80 -10.49 6.55
C SER A 26 -13.22 -9.61 5.44
N VAL A 27 -13.14 -10.06 4.20
CA VAL A 27 -12.74 -9.19 3.06
C VAL A 27 -13.72 -8.03 2.91
N ARG A 28 -15.02 -8.30 2.94
CA ARG A 28 -16.06 -7.25 2.85
C ARG A 28 -16.00 -6.29 4.05
N ARG A 29 -15.95 -6.81 5.27
CA ARG A 29 -15.84 -5.98 6.49
C ARG A 29 -14.57 -5.11 6.46
N LEU A 30 -13.43 -5.65 6.04
CA LEU A 30 -12.17 -4.90 5.93
C LEU A 30 -12.27 -3.78 4.89
N THR A 31 -12.98 -4.02 3.78
CA THR A 31 -13.23 -3.01 2.75
C THR A 31 -14.12 -1.90 3.29
N ASP A 32 -15.23 -2.25 3.95
CA ASP A 32 -16.16 -1.29 4.56
C ASP A 32 -15.48 -0.48 5.67
N PHE A 33 -14.71 -1.13 6.54
CA PHE A 33 -13.91 -0.49 7.58
C PHE A 33 -12.91 0.50 6.97
N THR A 34 -12.17 0.09 5.95
CA THR A 34 -11.19 0.94 5.28
C THR A 34 -11.85 2.17 4.65
N ARG A 35 -13.00 1.99 4.00
CA ARG A 35 -13.78 3.08 3.42
C ARG A 35 -14.33 4.02 4.52
N ALA A 36 -14.87 3.48 5.60
CA ALA A 36 -15.39 4.26 6.74
C ALA A 36 -14.31 5.08 7.45
N ALA A 37 -13.06 4.61 7.48
CA ALA A 37 -11.92 5.36 7.98
C ALA A 37 -11.60 6.64 7.17
N GLY A 38 -12.25 6.81 6.01
CA GLY A 38 -12.15 8.02 5.19
C GLY A 38 -10.89 8.12 4.34
N VAL A 39 -10.24 6.99 4.06
CA VAL A 39 -9.12 6.94 3.11
C VAL A 39 -9.58 7.25 1.68
N ASN A 40 -8.66 7.65 0.83
CA ASN A 40 -8.91 8.01 -0.56
C ASN A 40 -9.01 6.81 -1.50
N GLY A 41 -8.57 5.64 -1.05
CA GLY A 41 -8.64 4.39 -1.78
C GLY A 41 -7.97 3.24 -1.02
N MET A 42 -8.01 2.08 -1.62
CA MET A 42 -7.47 0.85 -1.02
C MET A 42 -6.54 0.15 -2.02
N THR A 43 -5.48 -0.45 -1.51
CA THR A 43 -4.59 -1.27 -2.34
C THR A 43 -4.64 -2.71 -1.83
N ILE A 44 -4.88 -3.65 -2.74
CA ILE A 44 -4.95 -5.09 -2.47
C ILE A 44 -3.90 -5.84 -3.27
N LEU A 45 -3.64 -7.08 -2.91
CA LEU A 45 -2.75 -7.99 -3.63
C LEU A 45 -1.31 -7.46 -3.82
N GLY A 46 -0.87 -6.56 -2.93
CA GLY A 46 0.54 -6.25 -2.74
C GLY A 46 1.22 -7.30 -1.84
N VAL A 47 2.44 -7.01 -1.39
CA VAL A 47 3.19 -7.88 -0.45
C VAL A 47 2.39 -8.11 0.84
N LEU A 48 1.79 -7.06 1.40
CA LEU A 48 0.93 -7.17 2.58
C LEU A 48 -0.38 -7.94 2.32
N GLY A 49 -0.84 -7.95 1.07
CA GLY A 49 -1.97 -8.77 0.63
C GLY A 49 -1.63 -10.24 0.43
N GLU A 50 -0.37 -10.66 0.71
CA GLU A 50 0.10 -12.04 0.56
C GLU A 50 -0.07 -12.60 -0.85
N ALA A 51 -0.01 -11.72 -1.87
CA ALA A 51 -0.30 -12.07 -3.25
C ALA A 51 0.58 -13.21 -3.82
N ASP A 52 1.83 -13.30 -3.35
CA ASP A 52 2.78 -14.36 -3.70
C ASP A 52 2.40 -15.74 -3.13
N LYS A 53 1.45 -15.80 -2.21
CA LYS A 53 0.95 -17.02 -1.55
C LYS A 53 -0.45 -17.41 -2.00
N LEU A 54 -1.02 -16.65 -2.93
CA LEU A 54 -2.34 -16.91 -3.50
C LEU A 54 -2.21 -17.57 -4.87
N THR A 55 -3.10 -18.52 -5.16
CA THR A 55 -3.34 -18.99 -6.51
C THR A 55 -3.99 -17.90 -7.35
N GLU A 56 -3.93 -17.99 -8.67
CA GLU A 56 -4.60 -17.02 -9.57
C GLU A 56 -6.11 -16.93 -9.30
N ARG A 57 -6.76 -18.07 -9.06
CA ARG A 57 -8.18 -18.11 -8.70
C ARG A 57 -8.48 -17.37 -7.41
N GLU A 58 -7.64 -17.51 -6.39
CA GLU A 58 -7.81 -16.79 -5.13
C GLU A 58 -7.54 -15.28 -5.28
N ARG A 59 -6.62 -14.90 -6.15
CA ARG A 59 -6.43 -13.48 -6.50
C ARG A 59 -7.69 -12.90 -7.14
N ASP A 60 -8.29 -13.61 -8.08
CA ASP A 60 -9.57 -13.23 -8.70
C ASP A 60 -10.70 -13.12 -7.66
N GLU A 61 -10.77 -14.06 -6.72
CA GLU A 61 -11.76 -14.05 -5.64
C GLU A 61 -11.59 -12.82 -4.74
N VAL A 62 -10.37 -12.50 -4.30
CA VAL A 62 -10.10 -11.30 -3.49
C VAL A 62 -10.44 -10.02 -4.25
N MET A 63 -10.06 -9.92 -5.54
CA MET A 63 -10.41 -8.77 -6.37
C MET A 63 -11.92 -8.59 -6.48
N ALA A 64 -12.65 -9.66 -6.81
CA ALA A 64 -14.11 -9.62 -6.98
C ALA A 64 -14.81 -9.16 -5.70
N LEU A 65 -14.48 -9.79 -4.57
CA LEU A 65 -15.06 -9.46 -3.26
C LEU A 65 -14.77 -8.01 -2.84
N THR A 66 -13.54 -7.56 -3.05
CA THR A 66 -13.14 -6.21 -2.65
C THR A 66 -13.77 -5.14 -3.55
N ILE A 67 -13.74 -5.32 -4.87
CA ILE A 67 -14.29 -4.34 -5.83
C ILE A 67 -15.82 -4.26 -5.69
N GLU A 68 -16.50 -5.40 -5.48
CA GLU A 68 -17.94 -5.43 -5.20
C GLU A 68 -18.28 -4.64 -3.92
N ALA A 69 -17.58 -4.91 -2.81
CA ALA A 69 -17.80 -4.23 -1.53
C ALA A 69 -17.43 -2.74 -1.57
N ALA A 70 -16.40 -2.37 -2.32
CA ALA A 70 -15.97 -0.99 -2.49
C ALA A 70 -17.01 -0.12 -3.20
N GLY A 71 -17.71 -0.70 -4.18
CA GLY A 71 -18.61 0.05 -5.06
C GLY A 71 -17.84 0.95 -6.05
N PRO A 72 -18.58 1.62 -6.96
CA PRO A 72 -17.98 2.31 -8.10
C PRO A 72 -17.17 3.57 -7.74
N ASP A 73 -17.46 4.19 -6.61
CA ASP A 73 -16.88 5.49 -6.22
C ASP A 73 -15.63 5.37 -5.35
N PHE A 74 -15.27 4.16 -4.90
CA PHE A 74 -14.11 3.94 -4.06
C PHE A 74 -12.99 3.23 -4.83
N PRO A 75 -11.88 3.92 -5.15
CA PRO A 75 -10.86 3.39 -6.04
C PRO A 75 -10.05 2.26 -5.39
N ILE A 76 -9.97 1.14 -6.10
CA ILE A 76 -9.15 -0.02 -5.74
C ILE A 76 -7.91 -0.07 -6.65
N CYS A 77 -6.72 -0.03 -6.03
CA CYS A 77 -5.45 -0.30 -6.70
C CYS A 77 -5.06 -1.77 -6.49
N VAL A 78 -4.73 -2.49 -7.54
CA VAL A 78 -4.43 -3.92 -7.47
C VAL A 78 -2.95 -4.17 -7.73
N GLY A 79 -2.27 -4.91 -6.84
CA GLY A 79 -0.90 -5.38 -7.05
C GLY A 79 -0.85 -6.46 -8.13
N THR A 80 -0.14 -6.17 -9.22
CA THR A 80 -0.02 -7.08 -10.38
C THR A 80 1.43 -7.42 -10.72
N THR A 81 2.34 -7.20 -9.79
CA THR A 81 3.76 -7.54 -9.94
C THR A 81 3.94 -9.00 -10.33
N HIS A 82 4.72 -9.25 -11.37
CA HIS A 82 5.11 -10.57 -11.83
C HIS A 82 6.55 -10.57 -12.32
N ALA A 83 7.25 -11.69 -12.24
CA ALA A 83 8.65 -11.80 -12.66
C ALA A 83 8.84 -11.59 -14.17
N GLY A 84 7.90 -12.03 -15.00
CA GLY A 84 7.89 -11.85 -16.44
C GLY A 84 6.92 -10.77 -16.89
N THR A 85 7.27 -10.02 -17.94
CA THR A 85 6.45 -8.94 -18.50
C THR A 85 5.08 -9.42 -18.93
N ASP A 86 4.99 -10.54 -19.65
CA ASP A 86 3.71 -11.09 -20.14
C ASP A 86 2.77 -11.48 -19.00
N GLY A 87 3.32 -12.07 -17.92
CA GLY A 87 2.55 -12.38 -16.72
C GLY A 87 2.05 -11.12 -16.01
N CYS A 88 2.89 -10.06 -15.94
CA CYS A 88 2.48 -8.77 -15.39
C CYS A 88 1.35 -8.14 -16.23
N ILE A 89 1.45 -8.20 -17.56
CA ILE A 89 0.40 -7.73 -18.49
C ILE A 89 -0.89 -8.50 -18.28
N ALA A 90 -0.82 -9.84 -18.22
CA ALA A 90 -2.00 -10.68 -18.03
C ALA A 90 -2.74 -10.35 -16.72
N LEU A 91 -2.01 -10.23 -15.60
CA LEU A 91 -2.57 -9.83 -14.31
C LEU A 91 -3.14 -8.41 -14.34
N SER A 92 -2.48 -7.47 -15.02
CA SER A 92 -2.91 -6.07 -15.09
C SER A 92 -4.19 -5.92 -15.94
N ARG A 93 -4.29 -6.62 -17.06
CA ARG A 93 -5.51 -6.69 -17.86
C ARG A 93 -6.67 -7.29 -17.07
N ARG A 94 -6.40 -8.39 -16.37
CA ARG A 94 -7.41 -9.04 -15.52
C ARG A 94 -7.92 -8.09 -14.44
N ALA A 95 -7.04 -7.35 -13.77
CA ALA A 95 -7.44 -6.36 -12.78
C ALA A 95 -8.29 -5.23 -13.39
N GLN A 96 -7.92 -4.71 -14.56
CA GLN A 96 -8.70 -3.71 -15.29
C GLN A 96 -10.08 -4.24 -15.68
N GLU A 97 -10.17 -5.45 -16.23
CA GLU A 97 -11.44 -6.10 -16.62
C GLU A 97 -12.39 -6.28 -15.43
N MET A 98 -11.83 -6.50 -14.23
CA MET A 98 -12.60 -6.63 -13.00
C MET A 98 -12.99 -5.29 -12.36
N GLY A 99 -12.52 -4.17 -12.90
CA GLY A 99 -12.89 -2.82 -12.43
C GLY A 99 -11.89 -2.15 -11.50
N ALA A 100 -10.63 -2.58 -11.48
CA ALA A 100 -9.58 -1.86 -10.76
C ALA A 100 -9.42 -0.43 -11.29
N ALA A 101 -9.23 0.54 -10.39
CA ALA A 101 -8.98 1.94 -10.74
C ALA A 101 -7.52 2.18 -11.15
N ALA A 102 -6.60 1.35 -10.67
CA ALA A 102 -5.17 1.37 -10.99
C ALA A 102 -4.55 0.00 -10.71
N VAL A 103 -3.37 -0.23 -11.26
CA VAL A 103 -2.51 -1.35 -10.85
C VAL A 103 -1.23 -0.84 -10.19
N MET A 104 -0.65 -1.62 -9.28
CA MET A 104 0.65 -1.33 -8.67
C MET A 104 1.64 -2.40 -9.10
N VAL A 105 2.78 -1.97 -9.65
CA VAL A 105 3.81 -2.84 -10.19
C VAL A 105 5.17 -2.50 -9.60
N ALA A 106 5.77 -3.44 -8.87
CA ALA A 106 7.17 -3.36 -8.48
C ALA A 106 8.08 -3.85 -9.62
N ALA A 107 9.30 -3.33 -9.67
CA ALA A 107 10.30 -3.77 -10.63
C ALA A 107 10.53 -5.29 -10.53
N PRO A 108 10.52 -6.04 -11.65
CA PRO A 108 10.78 -7.46 -11.64
C PRO A 108 12.21 -7.73 -11.18
N LYS A 109 12.39 -8.79 -10.37
CA LYS A 109 13.71 -9.21 -9.90
C LYS A 109 14.53 -9.75 -11.09
N LEU A 110 15.53 -8.99 -11.51
CA LEU A 110 16.47 -9.36 -12.54
C LEU A 110 17.79 -9.83 -11.91
N ALA A 111 18.43 -10.83 -12.49
CA ALA A 111 19.76 -11.27 -12.05
C ALA A 111 20.80 -10.13 -12.15
N ARG A 112 20.63 -9.25 -13.13
CA ARG A 112 21.41 -8.03 -13.32
C ARG A 112 20.42 -6.90 -13.68
N PRO A 113 20.05 -6.03 -12.73
CA PRO A 113 19.19 -4.89 -12.99
C PRO A 113 19.75 -4.02 -14.13
N ASN A 114 18.87 -3.59 -15.02
CA ASN A 114 19.23 -2.77 -16.16
C ASN A 114 18.06 -1.82 -16.46
N ASP A 115 18.30 -0.51 -16.37
CA ASP A 115 17.29 0.52 -16.50
C ASP A 115 16.54 0.41 -17.85
N SER A 116 17.22 0.08 -18.93
CA SER A 116 16.56 -0.09 -20.23
C SER A 116 15.62 -1.31 -20.27
N ALA A 117 15.92 -2.38 -19.55
CA ALA A 117 15.02 -3.53 -19.44
C ALA A 117 13.82 -3.19 -18.56
N LEU A 118 14.03 -2.49 -17.44
CA LEU A 118 12.95 -2.01 -16.58
C LEU A 118 12.04 -1.04 -17.31
N MET A 119 12.61 -0.07 -18.05
CA MET A 119 11.86 0.85 -18.90
C MET A 119 10.95 0.10 -19.88
N ARG A 120 11.48 -0.87 -20.63
CA ARG A 120 10.69 -1.69 -21.57
C ARG A 120 9.58 -2.47 -20.87
N HIS A 121 9.86 -3.04 -19.68
CA HIS A 121 8.86 -3.76 -18.89
C HIS A 121 7.68 -2.87 -18.54
N TYR A 122 7.93 -1.70 -17.93
CA TYR A 122 6.86 -0.78 -17.52
C TYR A 122 6.09 -0.19 -18.70
N LEU A 123 6.78 0.16 -19.79
CA LEU A 123 6.13 0.64 -21.02
C LEU A 123 5.19 -0.40 -21.60
N ALA A 124 5.65 -1.67 -21.71
CA ALA A 124 4.81 -2.75 -22.23
C ALA A 124 3.56 -3.00 -21.34
N VAL A 125 3.69 -2.90 -20.01
CA VAL A 125 2.53 -3.00 -19.11
C VAL A 125 1.58 -1.82 -19.31
N ALA A 126 2.10 -0.59 -19.37
CA ALA A 126 1.30 0.61 -19.56
C ALA A 126 0.61 0.68 -20.95
N GLU A 127 1.22 0.13 -21.98
CA GLU A 127 0.61 0.00 -23.32
C GLU A 127 -0.53 -1.01 -23.35
N ALA A 128 -0.47 -2.03 -22.49
CA ALA A 128 -1.41 -3.15 -22.49
C ALA A 128 -2.73 -2.86 -21.77
N ILE A 129 -2.84 -1.76 -21.01
CA ILE A 129 -4.01 -1.37 -20.20
C ILE A 129 -4.29 0.12 -20.34
N ASP A 130 -5.51 0.54 -19.96
CA ASP A 130 -5.96 1.94 -20.04
C ASP A 130 -5.93 2.65 -18.67
N ILE A 131 -5.82 1.90 -17.58
CA ILE A 131 -5.78 2.44 -16.22
C ILE A 131 -4.34 2.78 -15.79
N PRO A 132 -4.16 3.69 -14.80
CA PRO A 132 -2.83 4.04 -14.29
C PRO A 132 -2.04 2.86 -13.73
N VAL A 133 -0.72 2.92 -13.91
CA VAL A 133 0.24 2.03 -13.26
C VAL A 133 0.97 2.82 -12.18
N VAL A 134 0.80 2.44 -10.93
CA VAL A 134 1.62 2.94 -9.82
C VAL A 134 2.93 2.17 -9.83
N VAL A 135 3.98 2.83 -10.29
CA VAL A 135 5.34 2.29 -10.25
C VAL A 135 5.78 2.17 -8.80
N GLN A 136 6.19 0.98 -8.35
CA GLN A 136 6.64 0.79 -6.98
C GLN A 136 8.16 0.73 -6.93
N ASP A 137 8.79 1.75 -6.34
CA ASP A 137 10.21 1.74 -6.00
C ASP A 137 10.40 1.00 -4.67
N PHE A 138 10.60 -0.32 -4.80
CA PHE A 138 10.64 -1.27 -3.70
C PHE A 138 12.08 -1.77 -3.51
N PRO A 139 12.84 -1.23 -2.52
CA PRO A 139 14.28 -1.44 -2.44
C PRO A 139 14.68 -2.87 -2.02
N PRO A 140 15.96 -3.26 -2.20
CA PRO A 140 16.47 -4.59 -1.86
C PRO A 140 16.28 -4.98 -0.39
N ALA A 141 16.32 -4.03 0.54
CA ALA A 141 16.11 -4.26 1.97
C ALA A 141 14.76 -4.92 2.28
N VAL A 142 13.76 -4.71 1.41
CA VAL A 142 12.42 -5.31 1.50
C VAL A 142 12.16 -6.31 0.36
N GLY A 143 13.21 -6.70 -0.36
CA GLY A 143 13.15 -7.77 -1.37
C GLY A 143 12.93 -7.33 -2.81
N GLY A 144 13.04 -6.02 -3.11
CA GLY A 144 12.88 -5.44 -4.44
C GLY A 144 14.19 -5.02 -5.11
N ILE A 145 14.10 -3.99 -5.95
CA ILE A 145 15.21 -3.36 -6.69
C ILE A 145 15.07 -1.85 -6.52
N THR A 146 16.15 -1.17 -6.12
CA THR A 146 16.20 0.30 -6.11
C THR A 146 16.19 0.82 -7.55
N MET A 147 15.32 1.78 -7.82
CA MET A 147 15.24 2.47 -9.09
C MET A 147 15.94 3.83 -9.01
N SER A 148 16.71 4.19 -10.07
CA SER A 148 17.32 5.52 -10.14
C SER A 148 16.28 6.62 -10.32
N VAL A 149 16.60 7.85 -9.89
CA VAL A 149 15.73 9.01 -10.11
C VAL A 149 15.51 9.25 -11.60
N GLU A 150 16.54 9.04 -12.42
CA GLU A 150 16.51 9.19 -13.87
C GLU A 150 15.54 8.18 -14.52
N LEU A 151 15.57 6.92 -14.08
CA LEU A 151 14.64 5.90 -14.57
C LEU A 151 13.19 6.26 -14.21
N ILE A 152 12.94 6.63 -12.94
CA ILE A 152 11.60 7.02 -12.47
C ILE A 152 11.09 8.24 -13.24
N ALA A 153 11.92 9.28 -13.39
CA ALA A 153 11.56 10.49 -14.16
C ALA A 153 11.28 10.18 -15.63
N GLY A 154 12.08 9.30 -16.24
CA GLY A 154 11.91 8.84 -17.61
C GLY A 154 10.62 8.05 -17.82
N LEU A 155 10.23 7.20 -16.87
CA LEU A 155 8.95 6.46 -16.91
C LEU A 155 7.75 7.42 -16.92
N GLY A 156 7.72 8.39 -16.00
CA GLY A 156 6.66 9.39 -15.93
C GLY A 156 6.59 10.30 -17.17
N ALA A 157 7.73 10.62 -17.76
CA ALA A 157 7.79 11.41 -19.01
C ALA A 157 7.33 10.64 -20.25
N ALA A 158 7.47 9.32 -20.26
CA ALA A 158 7.13 8.49 -21.40
C ALA A 158 5.61 8.36 -21.61
N THR A 159 4.82 8.30 -20.54
CA THR A 159 3.36 8.24 -20.61
C THR A 159 2.70 8.66 -19.30
N PRO A 160 1.57 9.38 -19.33
CA PRO A 160 0.81 9.75 -18.15
C PRO A 160 0.36 8.54 -17.31
N ARG A 161 0.23 7.35 -17.90
CA ARG A 161 -0.12 6.12 -17.16
C ARG A 161 0.96 5.67 -16.17
N LEU A 162 2.22 6.08 -16.35
CA LEU A 162 3.36 5.81 -15.46
C LEU A 162 3.73 7.02 -14.58
N ALA A 163 2.89 8.06 -14.53
CA ALA A 163 3.12 9.25 -13.71
C ALA A 163 2.67 9.08 -12.24
N TYR A 164 2.64 7.87 -11.73
CA TYR A 164 2.35 7.54 -10.34
C TYR A 164 3.47 6.69 -9.76
N LEU A 165 3.98 7.10 -8.61
CA LEU A 165 5.08 6.43 -7.90
C LEU A 165 4.70 6.13 -6.46
N LYS A 166 4.92 4.89 -6.01
CA LYS A 166 5.01 4.55 -4.60
C LYS A 166 6.48 4.41 -4.24
N LEU A 167 6.98 5.30 -3.38
CA LEU A 167 8.38 5.42 -3.04
C LEU A 167 8.65 4.83 -1.66
N GLU A 168 9.50 3.80 -1.61
CA GLU A 168 9.90 3.10 -0.38
C GLU A 168 11.41 3.01 -0.20
N ASP A 169 12.20 3.65 -1.06
CA ASP A 169 13.66 3.69 -0.94
C ASP A 169 14.10 4.82 -0.01
N GLU A 170 14.83 4.46 1.04
CA GLU A 170 15.30 5.39 2.07
C GLU A 170 16.63 6.07 1.67
N PRO A 171 16.81 7.34 2.01
CA PRO A 171 15.92 8.25 2.75
C PRO A 171 14.81 8.82 1.88
N SER A 172 13.58 8.36 2.11
CA SER A 172 12.44 8.63 1.22
C SER A 172 12.11 10.12 1.04
N PRO A 173 12.16 11.00 2.07
CA PRO A 173 11.86 12.42 1.86
C PRO A 173 12.85 13.10 0.89
N MET A 174 14.13 12.75 0.98
CA MET A 174 15.14 13.28 0.05
C MET A 174 14.88 12.83 -1.37
N LYS A 175 14.56 11.53 -1.56
CA LYS A 175 14.28 10.97 -2.90
C LYS A 175 12.98 11.54 -3.48
N VAL A 176 11.97 11.83 -2.66
CA VAL A 176 10.76 12.58 -3.08
C VAL A 176 11.16 13.91 -3.71
N SER A 177 12.01 14.71 -3.05
CA SER A 177 12.49 15.99 -3.60
C SER A 177 13.26 15.81 -4.91
N GLN A 178 14.12 14.81 -5.00
CA GLN A 178 14.91 14.52 -6.20
C GLN A 178 14.03 14.14 -7.39
N VAL A 179 13.06 13.25 -7.18
CA VAL A 179 12.11 12.84 -8.24
C VAL A 179 11.27 14.03 -8.70
N ARG A 180 10.76 14.85 -7.77
CA ARG A 180 9.99 16.04 -8.11
C ARG A 180 10.80 17.09 -8.88
N ALA A 181 12.09 17.24 -8.55
CA ALA A 181 12.98 18.13 -9.28
C ALA A 181 13.26 17.63 -10.72
N ALA A 182 13.34 16.31 -10.89
CA ALA A 182 13.58 15.69 -12.20
C ALA A 182 12.32 15.64 -13.08
N ASN A 183 11.14 15.38 -12.47
CA ASN A 183 9.84 15.38 -13.17
C ASN A 183 8.71 15.77 -12.19
N PRO A 184 8.24 17.03 -12.21
CA PRO A 184 7.20 17.53 -11.31
C PRO A 184 5.81 16.95 -11.56
N ASP A 185 5.58 16.31 -12.70
CA ASP A 185 4.26 15.75 -13.09
C ASP A 185 4.00 14.39 -12.43
N ILE A 186 5.01 13.77 -11.78
CA ILE A 186 4.84 12.50 -11.07
C ILE A 186 4.12 12.72 -9.76
N THR A 187 3.00 12.03 -9.59
CA THR A 187 2.28 11.92 -8.32
C THR A 187 2.97 10.89 -7.43
N ILE A 188 3.54 11.33 -6.31
CA ILE A 188 4.34 10.49 -5.43
C ILE A 188 3.56 10.15 -4.17
N PHE A 189 3.45 8.86 -3.86
CA PHE A 189 3.00 8.33 -2.58
C PHE A 189 4.21 7.86 -1.77
N GLY A 190 4.24 8.21 -0.49
CA GLY A 190 5.13 7.55 0.46
C GLY A 190 4.71 6.10 0.73
N GLY A 191 5.51 5.37 1.47
CA GLY A 191 5.27 3.99 1.84
C GLY A 191 5.73 3.69 3.26
N LEU A 192 6.39 2.55 3.48
CA LEU A 192 7.09 2.17 4.71
C LEU A 192 6.24 2.30 6.00
N GLY A 193 4.97 1.86 5.96
CA GLY A 193 4.07 1.96 7.12
C GLY A 193 3.66 3.39 7.48
N GLY A 194 4.05 4.40 6.71
CA GLY A 194 3.83 5.81 7.02
C GLY A 194 4.87 6.41 7.97
N MET A 195 6.00 5.73 8.23
CA MET A 195 7.02 6.17 9.18
C MET A 195 7.59 7.57 8.88
N MET A 196 7.64 7.97 7.61
CA MET A 196 8.13 9.27 7.16
C MET A 196 7.02 10.14 6.53
N PHE A 197 5.76 9.83 6.80
CA PHE A 197 4.63 10.43 6.10
C PHE A 197 4.61 11.96 6.19
N LEU A 198 4.87 12.52 7.36
CA LEU A 198 4.90 13.97 7.54
C LEU A 198 6.04 14.64 6.75
N GLU A 199 7.21 14.01 6.78
CA GLU A 199 8.39 14.49 6.06
C GLU A 199 8.18 14.36 4.55
N GLU A 200 7.63 13.25 4.10
CA GLU A 200 7.30 13.03 2.68
C GLU A 200 6.32 14.08 2.17
N LEU A 201 5.29 14.44 2.95
CA LEU A 201 4.37 15.54 2.63
C LEU A 201 5.10 16.89 2.53
N ARG A 202 6.04 17.18 3.44
CA ARG A 202 6.86 18.40 3.41
C ARG A 202 7.73 18.49 2.16
N HIS A 203 8.17 17.35 1.64
CA HIS A 203 8.98 17.25 0.43
C HIS A 203 8.13 17.14 -0.85
N GLY A 204 6.80 17.15 -0.72
CA GLY A 204 5.88 17.25 -1.84
C GLY A 204 5.25 15.93 -2.31
N ALA A 205 5.24 14.92 -1.45
CA ALA A 205 4.40 13.73 -1.70
C ALA A 205 2.91 14.12 -1.74
N ALA A 206 2.15 13.48 -2.60
CA ALA A 206 0.71 13.70 -2.78
C ALA A 206 -0.13 12.87 -1.81
N GLY A 207 0.50 12.06 -0.99
CA GLY A 207 -0.16 11.16 -0.04
C GLY A 207 0.73 10.00 0.37
N THR A 208 0.11 8.94 0.86
CA THR A 208 0.80 7.69 1.21
C THR A 208 0.01 6.47 0.72
N MET A 209 0.72 5.45 0.24
CA MET A 209 0.16 4.15 -0.13
C MET A 209 0.84 3.10 0.73
N THR A 210 0.23 2.82 1.87
CA THR A 210 0.86 1.99 2.89
C THR A 210 -0.16 1.20 3.70
N GLY A 211 0.29 0.13 4.34
CA GLY A 211 -0.54 -0.58 5.29
C GLY A 211 -0.34 -0.02 6.69
N PHE A 212 -1.43 0.27 7.36
CA PHE A 212 -1.49 0.62 8.78
C PHE A 212 -2.89 0.27 9.30
N ALA A 213 -2.97 -0.39 10.45
CA ALA A 213 -4.24 -0.90 10.95
C ALA A 213 -5.11 0.17 11.65
N PHE A 214 -4.61 1.41 11.72
CA PHE A 214 -5.34 2.62 12.13
C PHE A 214 -5.30 3.67 11.02
N PRO A 215 -5.87 3.36 9.82
CA PRO A 215 -5.76 4.24 8.65
C PRO A 215 -6.39 5.62 8.89
N GLU A 216 -7.36 5.74 9.81
CA GLU A 216 -7.98 6.99 10.26
C GLU A 216 -6.95 8.00 10.81
N ILE A 217 -5.86 7.54 11.43
CA ILE A 217 -4.77 8.38 11.90
C ILE A 217 -4.04 9.03 10.73
N LEU A 218 -3.70 8.24 9.70
CA LEU A 218 -3.07 8.77 8.48
C LEU A 218 -3.98 9.75 7.75
N VAL A 219 -5.28 9.47 7.75
CA VAL A 219 -6.30 10.39 7.19
C VAL A 219 -6.35 11.70 7.97
N ALA A 220 -6.31 11.66 9.31
CA ALA A 220 -6.29 12.85 10.14
C ALA A 220 -5.05 13.72 9.87
N ILE A 221 -3.86 13.11 9.77
CA ILE A 221 -2.61 13.79 9.41
C ILE A 221 -2.75 14.46 8.03
N TYR A 222 -3.25 13.72 7.04
CA TYR A 222 -3.39 14.23 5.69
C TYR A 222 -4.41 15.37 5.59
N ARG A 223 -5.55 15.28 6.26
CA ARG A 223 -6.57 16.33 6.31
C ARG A 223 -6.04 17.62 6.96
N ALA A 224 -5.36 17.52 8.10
CA ALA A 224 -4.70 18.66 8.74
C ALA A 224 -3.67 19.29 7.78
N TRP A 225 -2.87 18.46 7.10
CA TRP A 225 -1.92 18.93 6.10
C TRP A 225 -2.59 19.69 4.96
N LEU A 226 -3.67 19.18 4.37
CA LEU A 226 -4.39 19.82 3.26
C LEU A 226 -5.08 21.12 3.68
N SER A 227 -5.59 21.22 4.92
CA SER A 227 -6.19 22.45 5.43
C SER A 227 -5.17 23.54 5.76
N GLY A 228 -3.86 23.27 5.65
CA GLY A 228 -2.79 24.20 5.99
C GLY A 228 -2.38 24.15 7.46
N ASP A 229 -3.04 23.35 8.30
CA ASP A 229 -2.69 23.14 9.70
C ASP A 229 -1.47 22.23 9.84
N ARG A 230 -0.29 22.80 9.61
CA ARG A 230 1.01 22.09 9.65
C ARG A 230 1.36 21.61 11.05
N ASP A 231 1.03 22.40 12.06
CA ASP A 231 1.32 22.08 13.46
C ASP A 231 0.38 21.00 13.98
N GLY A 232 -0.91 21.02 13.60
CA GLY A 232 -1.86 19.97 13.88
C GLY A 232 -1.44 18.64 13.23
N ALA A 233 -1.04 18.65 11.95
CA ALA A 233 -0.53 17.46 11.28
C ALA A 233 0.70 16.87 11.99
N ALA A 234 1.64 17.73 12.40
CA ALA A 234 2.84 17.31 13.13
C ALA A 234 2.50 16.76 14.52
N THR A 235 1.58 17.39 15.24
CA THR A 235 1.12 16.95 16.56
C THR A 235 0.52 15.54 16.49
N ILE A 236 -0.36 15.30 15.51
CA ILE A 236 -0.96 13.97 15.30
C ILE A 236 0.13 12.96 14.93
N PHE A 237 0.97 13.29 13.95
CA PHE A 237 2.02 12.38 13.48
C PHE A 237 2.95 11.97 14.63
N TYR A 238 3.50 12.93 15.39
CA TYR A 238 4.44 12.62 16.47
C TYR A 238 3.79 11.90 17.64
N ARG A 239 2.51 12.14 17.94
CA ARG A 239 1.76 11.36 18.92
C ARG A 239 1.74 9.89 18.56
N TYR A 240 1.48 9.55 17.30
CA TYR A 240 1.29 8.17 16.83
C TYR A 240 2.53 7.53 16.19
N CYS A 241 3.65 8.26 16.05
CA CYS A 241 4.93 7.72 15.58
C CYS A 241 5.35 6.42 16.29
N PRO A 242 5.21 6.29 17.63
CA PRO A 242 5.55 5.04 18.31
C PRO A 242 4.75 3.83 17.80
N LEU A 243 3.46 4.01 17.52
CA LEU A 243 2.60 2.95 16.99
C LEU A 243 2.91 2.65 15.51
N ILE A 244 3.09 3.66 14.69
CA ILE A 244 3.48 3.53 13.28
C ILE A 244 4.79 2.73 13.17
N ARG A 245 5.79 3.10 13.97
CA ARG A 245 7.06 2.38 14.06
C ARG A 245 6.87 0.95 14.52
N PHE A 246 6.08 0.74 15.59
CA PHE A 246 5.89 -0.57 16.20
C PHE A 246 5.20 -1.54 15.25
N GLU A 247 4.15 -1.11 14.58
CA GLU A 247 3.43 -1.94 13.61
C GLU A 247 4.29 -2.26 12.38
N ASN A 248 5.22 -1.36 11.99
CA ASN A 248 6.04 -1.55 10.79
C ASN A 248 7.33 -2.34 11.04
N GLN A 249 7.43 -3.12 12.12
CA GLN A 249 8.60 -3.96 12.39
C GLN A 249 8.85 -4.94 11.24
N PRO A 250 10.06 -4.96 10.66
CA PRO A 250 10.39 -5.88 9.56
C PRO A 250 10.07 -7.33 9.91
N ARG A 251 9.58 -8.10 8.95
CA ARG A 251 9.23 -9.53 9.01
C ARG A 251 7.90 -9.83 9.72
N ILE A 252 7.54 -9.13 10.81
CA ILE A 252 6.32 -9.40 11.60
C ILE A 252 5.20 -8.37 11.38
N ASN A 253 5.45 -7.31 10.62
CA ASN A 253 4.48 -6.23 10.35
C ASN A 253 3.12 -6.73 9.82
N LEU A 254 3.12 -7.72 8.95
CA LEU A 254 1.88 -8.33 8.46
C LEU A 254 1.11 -9.03 9.57
N ALA A 255 1.80 -9.84 10.37
CA ALA A 255 1.17 -10.58 11.46
C ALA A 255 0.64 -9.62 12.56
N LEU A 256 1.43 -8.60 12.94
CA LEU A 256 0.99 -7.55 13.87
C LEU A 256 -0.28 -6.86 13.37
N ARG A 257 -0.30 -6.47 12.10
CA ARG A 257 -1.43 -5.81 11.46
C ARG A 257 -2.69 -6.65 11.46
N LYS A 258 -2.55 -7.95 11.15
CA LYS A 258 -3.67 -8.90 11.25
C LYS A 258 -4.16 -9.07 12.69
N HIS A 259 -3.28 -9.13 13.67
CA HIS A 259 -3.67 -9.17 15.09
C HIS A 259 -4.45 -7.90 15.49
N ILE A 260 -4.04 -6.73 15.04
CA ILE A 260 -4.75 -5.47 15.32
C ILE A 260 -6.13 -5.48 14.65
N TYR A 261 -6.23 -5.82 13.36
CA TYR A 261 -7.52 -5.90 12.67
C TYR A 261 -8.46 -6.93 13.31
N HIS A 262 -7.93 -8.06 13.79
CA HIS A 262 -8.72 -9.05 14.52
C HIS A 262 -9.25 -8.49 15.85
N ARG A 263 -8.42 -7.84 16.64
CA ARG A 263 -8.82 -7.18 17.90
C ARG A 263 -9.86 -6.08 17.67
N ARG A 264 -9.78 -5.39 16.55
CA ARG A 264 -10.77 -4.40 16.11
C ARG A 264 -12.06 -5.00 15.55
N GLY A 265 -12.20 -6.32 15.52
CA GLY A 265 -13.38 -7.01 14.98
C GLY A 265 -13.52 -6.96 13.46
N VAL A 266 -12.50 -6.45 12.77
CA VAL A 266 -12.53 -6.27 11.31
C VAL A 266 -12.35 -7.58 10.55
N ILE A 267 -11.46 -8.46 11.03
CA ILE A 267 -11.24 -9.79 10.48
C ILE A 267 -11.50 -10.88 11.54
N ALA A 268 -11.97 -12.05 11.13
CA ALA A 268 -12.35 -13.11 12.07
C ALA A 268 -11.16 -13.77 12.75
N THR A 269 -10.02 -13.89 12.07
CA THR A 269 -8.80 -14.49 12.61
C THR A 269 -7.55 -13.71 12.20
N PRO A 270 -6.48 -13.69 13.01
CA PRO A 270 -5.23 -13.03 12.66
C PRO A 270 -4.34 -13.90 11.75
N ARG A 271 -4.86 -15.01 11.21
CA ARG A 271 -4.10 -15.96 10.42
C ARG A 271 -3.42 -15.31 9.22
N ALA A 272 -2.12 -15.52 9.10
CA ALA A 272 -1.35 -15.30 7.86
C ALA A 272 -1.11 -16.65 7.16
N ARG A 273 -0.96 -16.65 5.85
CA ARG A 273 -0.65 -17.86 5.07
C ARG A 273 0.85 -18.17 5.13
N ALA A 274 1.19 -19.43 5.34
CA ALA A 274 2.58 -19.88 5.38
C ALA A 274 3.30 -19.72 4.02
N PRO A 275 4.63 -19.47 3.99
CA PRO A 275 5.47 -19.19 5.16
C PRO A 275 5.25 -17.76 5.70
N PHE A 276 5.24 -17.60 7.03
CA PHE A 276 5.13 -16.30 7.69
C PHE A 276 5.87 -16.29 9.03
N ALA A 277 6.24 -15.10 9.51
CA ALA A 277 6.76 -14.92 10.85
C ALA A 277 5.60 -14.69 11.82
N ALA A 278 5.50 -15.51 12.86
CA ALA A 278 4.52 -15.31 13.93
C ALA A 278 4.94 -14.17 14.86
N VAL A 279 3.96 -13.61 15.56
CA VAL A 279 4.16 -12.66 16.64
C VAL A 279 4.12 -13.45 17.95
N ASP A 280 5.09 -13.22 18.82
CA ASP A 280 5.11 -13.81 20.16
C ASP A 280 4.26 -13.03 21.18
N ASP A 281 3.97 -13.67 22.32
CA ASP A 281 3.14 -13.08 23.37
C ASP A 281 3.77 -11.81 23.98
N GLY A 282 5.10 -11.74 24.05
CA GLY A 282 5.81 -10.55 24.54
C GLY A 282 5.59 -9.34 23.63
N THR A 283 5.72 -9.55 22.32
CA THR A 283 5.44 -8.49 21.33
C THR A 283 3.96 -8.06 21.37
N LEU A 284 3.03 -8.98 21.60
CA LEU A 284 1.61 -8.64 21.75
C LEU A 284 1.34 -7.86 23.06
N ALA A 285 2.03 -8.18 24.14
CA ALA A 285 1.95 -7.44 25.40
C ALA A 285 2.53 -6.01 25.24
N ASP A 286 3.64 -5.85 24.52
CA ASP A 286 4.20 -4.53 24.19
C ASP A 286 3.23 -3.70 23.35
N LEU A 287 2.51 -4.33 22.41
CA LEU A 287 1.46 -3.67 21.63
C LEU A 287 0.33 -3.18 22.54
N ASP A 288 -0.12 -4.00 23.50
CA ASP A 288 -1.19 -3.66 24.42
C ASP A 288 -0.82 -2.47 25.33
N ASP A 289 0.41 -2.46 25.86
CA ASP A 289 0.91 -1.31 26.64
C ASP A 289 0.94 -0.04 25.78
N LEU A 290 1.41 -0.15 24.54
CA LEU A 290 1.48 0.98 23.62
C LEU A 290 0.09 1.53 23.28
N LEU A 291 -0.87 0.68 22.93
CA LEU A 291 -2.25 1.08 22.65
C LEU A 291 -2.89 1.76 23.85
N THR A 292 -2.68 1.22 25.05
CA THR A 292 -3.16 1.81 26.31
C THR A 292 -2.60 3.22 26.54
N ARG A 293 -1.29 3.41 26.32
CA ARG A 293 -0.63 4.75 26.44
C ARG A 293 -1.11 5.77 25.42
N LEU A 294 -1.59 5.31 24.28
CA LEU A 294 -2.11 6.16 23.22
C LEU A 294 -3.61 6.40 23.30
N ASP A 295 -4.27 5.86 24.33
CA ASP A 295 -5.75 5.88 24.51
C ASP A 295 -6.48 5.24 23.31
N LEU A 296 -5.86 4.24 22.68
CA LEU A 296 -6.43 3.47 21.60
C LEU A 296 -6.97 2.14 22.15
N GLN A 297 -8.30 2.03 22.22
CA GLN A 297 -8.92 0.76 22.60
C GLN A 297 -9.12 -0.12 21.34
N PRO A 298 -8.72 -1.40 21.34
CA PRO A 298 -9.16 -2.34 20.31
C PRO A 298 -10.69 -2.46 20.40
N GLY A 299 -11.43 -1.91 19.43
CA GLY A 299 -12.90 -2.00 19.37
C GLY A 299 -13.67 -0.75 19.82
N SER A 300 -13.05 0.36 20.19
CA SER A 300 -13.75 1.63 20.28
C SER A 300 -13.87 2.25 18.87
N ASP A 301 -15.09 2.52 18.44
CA ASP A 301 -15.37 3.36 17.27
C ASP A 301 -14.66 4.71 17.45
N ALA A 302 -13.75 5.02 16.51
CA ALA A 302 -13.08 6.31 16.45
C ALA A 302 -13.89 7.28 15.57
#